data_292eb1734e97ffe90b3acdf90dc76d7a
#
_entry.id   292eb1734e97ffe90b3acdf90dc76d7a
#
_cell.length_a   1.000
_cell.length_b   1.000
_cell.length_c   1.000
_cell.angle_alpha   90.00
_cell.angle_beta   90.00
_cell.angle_gamma   90.00
#
_symmetry.space_group_name_H-M   'P 1'
#
loop_
_entity.id
_entity.type
_entity.pdbx_description
1 polymer ?
#
loop_
_entity_poly.entity_id
_entity_poly.type
_entity_poly.pdbx_seq_one_letter_code
_entity_poly.pdbx_strand_id
1 'polypeptide(L)'
;KIRNSYSCRKFKDSLSYYSNNLNIDVFNPCSEPNFDKILPNIKKYDGLIWGGSSLNIYNDCIEIRRQISFMNECFKNIKKILAICWGMQVAVTAAGGKVKKSSNGAHIGIANDIEINDNGLSHPLYLSKNKKFNSPAFNFDEVVSLPEGAVLLASNKINKIQSIHFKSGISDIWGLQYHPEITYHKMISLIKFRKDRLINV
;
A
#
# COMPACT_ATOMS: atom_id res chain seq x y z
N LYS A 1 16.33 -19.81 -1.78
CA LYS A 1 15.60 -19.51 -3.04
C LYS A 1 14.65 -18.35 -2.77
N ILE A 2 15.00 -17.15 -3.23
CA ILE A 2 14.14 -15.96 -3.17
C ILE A 2 12.94 -16.27 -4.07
N ARG A 3 11.78 -16.51 -3.49
CA ARG A 3 10.53 -16.46 -4.23
C ARG A 3 10.28 -15.01 -4.56
N ASN A 4 10.72 -14.56 -5.75
CA ASN A 4 10.25 -13.33 -6.34
C ASN A 4 8.72 -13.38 -6.30
N SER A 5 8.11 -12.63 -5.39
CA SER A 5 6.67 -12.67 -5.26
C SER A 5 6.08 -12.21 -6.58
N TYR A 6 5.07 -12.92 -7.05
CA TYR A 6 4.32 -12.60 -8.26
C TYR A 6 3.85 -11.13 -8.31
N SER A 7 3.64 -10.53 -7.17
CA SER A 7 3.32 -9.12 -6.97
C SER A 7 4.43 -8.16 -7.45
N CYS A 8 5.69 -8.42 -7.11
CA CYS A 8 6.79 -7.51 -7.44
C CYS A 8 7.08 -7.42 -8.95
N ARG A 9 6.97 -8.54 -9.68
CA ARG A 9 7.13 -8.54 -11.15
C ARG A 9 6.07 -7.67 -11.82
N LYS A 10 4.83 -7.67 -11.31
CA LYS A 10 3.73 -6.90 -11.88
C LYS A 10 3.87 -5.40 -11.68
N PHE A 11 4.39 -4.95 -10.54
CA PHE A 11 4.74 -3.56 -10.36
C PHE A 11 5.79 -3.11 -11.39
N LYS A 12 6.81 -3.93 -11.59
CA LYS A 12 7.85 -3.66 -12.59
C LYS A 12 7.25 -3.53 -14.00
N ASP A 13 6.41 -4.49 -14.41
CA ASP A 13 5.74 -4.48 -15.71
C ASP A 13 4.85 -3.24 -15.88
N SER A 14 4.07 -2.88 -14.85
CA SER A 14 3.20 -1.72 -14.88
C SER A 14 3.98 -0.40 -14.96
N LEU A 15 5.06 -0.28 -14.20
CA LEU A 15 5.91 0.91 -14.22
C LEU A 15 6.67 1.05 -15.54
N SER A 16 7.16 -0.05 -16.12
CA SER A 16 7.84 -0.05 -17.41
C SER A 16 6.93 0.38 -18.56
N TYR A 17 5.61 0.21 -18.43
CA TYR A 17 4.64 0.72 -19.40
C TYR A 17 4.62 2.26 -19.45
N TYR A 18 4.84 2.92 -18.30
CA TYR A 18 4.80 4.38 -18.22
C TYR A 18 6.17 5.05 -18.41
N SER A 19 7.24 4.32 -18.20
CA SER A 19 8.60 4.87 -18.37
C SER A 19 9.63 3.79 -18.66
N ASN A 20 10.44 3.99 -19.71
CA ASN A 20 11.50 3.07 -20.12
C ASN A 20 12.82 3.28 -19.34
N ASN A 21 12.93 4.37 -18.55
CA ASN A 21 14.16 4.78 -17.87
C ASN A 21 14.14 4.50 -16.36
N LEU A 22 13.37 3.50 -15.90
CA LEU A 22 13.29 3.15 -14.50
C LEU A 22 14.31 2.06 -14.14
N ASN A 23 15.18 2.36 -13.18
CA ASN A 23 16.00 1.36 -12.50
C ASN A 23 15.24 0.90 -11.24
N ILE A 24 14.79 -0.37 -11.21
CA ILE A 24 13.93 -0.89 -10.17
C ILE A 24 14.63 -2.03 -9.44
N ASP A 25 14.97 -1.78 -8.17
CA ASP A 25 15.39 -2.79 -7.22
C ASP A 25 14.18 -3.31 -6.42
N VAL A 26 14.15 -4.61 -6.15
CA VAL A 26 13.06 -5.26 -5.41
C VAL A 26 13.58 -5.82 -4.11
N PHE A 27 12.98 -5.40 -2.99
CA PHE A 27 13.30 -5.87 -1.65
C PHE A 27 12.12 -6.62 -1.02
N ASN A 28 12.43 -7.62 -0.21
CA ASN A 28 11.43 -8.30 0.61
C ASN A 28 11.78 -8.11 2.09
N PRO A 29 11.19 -7.14 2.77
CA PRO A 29 11.52 -6.81 4.14
C PRO A 29 11.18 -7.91 5.15
N CYS A 30 10.34 -8.89 4.79
CA CYS A 30 10.04 -10.05 5.66
C CYS A 30 11.14 -11.11 5.66
N SER A 31 11.84 -11.28 4.53
CA SER A 31 12.79 -12.39 4.29
C SER A 31 14.25 -11.98 4.21
N GLU A 32 14.53 -10.69 4.14
CA GLU A 32 15.91 -10.19 4.13
C GLU A 32 16.46 -10.15 5.56
N PRO A 33 17.47 -10.99 5.88
CA PRO A 33 18.04 -11.05 7.22
C PRO A 33 18.87 -9.80 7.59
N ASN A 34 19.17 -8.91 6.62
CA ASN A 34 20.12 -7.81 6.80
C ASN A 34 19.58 -6.49 6.24
N PHE A 35 18.67 -5.83 6.95
CA PHE A 35 18.33 -4.43 6.67
C PHE A 35 19.56 -3.51 6.70
N ASP A 36 20.53 -3.81 7.56
CA ASP A 36 21.77 -3.05 7.70
C ASP A 36 22.56 -2.94 6.39
N LYS A 37 22.37 -3.88 5.45
CA LYS A 37 22.98 -3.81 4.11
C LYS A 37 22.22 -2.90 3.15
N ILE A 38 20.91 -2.72 3.36
CA ILE A 38 20.05 -1.91 2.51
C ILE A 38 20.06 -0.45 2.96
N LEU A 39 20.06 -0.22 4.28
CA LEU A 39 20.00 1.11 4.88
C LEU A 39 21.06 2.08 4.38
N PRO A 40 22.36 1.71 4.27
CA PRO A 40 23.38 2.63 3.77
C PRO A 40 23.13 3.12 2.35
N ASN A 41 22.41 2.33 1.54
CA ASN A 41 22.12 2.60 0.14
C ASN A 41 20.74 3.19 -0.10
N ILE A 42 19.89 3.32 0.93
CA ILE A 42 18.50 3.72 0.77
C ILE A 42 18.35 5.13 0.18
N LYS A 43 19.30 6.02 0.49
CA LYS A 43 19.33 7.41 0.01
C LYS A 43 19.51 7.56 -1.51
N LYS A 44 19.96 6.50 -2.21
CA LYS A 44 20.13 6.53 -3.66
C LYS A 44 18.84 6.39 -4.43
N TYR A 45 17.73 6.02 -3.77
CA TYR A 45 16.45 5.83 -4.42
C TYR A 45 15.65 7.12 -4.45
N ASP A 46 15.12 7.46 -5.63
CA ASP A 46 14.24 8.62 -5.84
C ASP A 46 12.85 8.42 -5.24
N GLY A 47 12.41 7.18 -5.11
CA GLY A 47 11.10 6.84 -4.56
C GLY A 47 11.00 5.38 -4.13
N LEU A 48 9.96 5.11 -3.35
CA LEU A 48 9.60 3.79 -2.85
C LEU A 48 8.16 3.46 -3.23
N ILE A 49 7.94 2.24 -3.72
CA ILE A 49 6.61 1.67 -3.80
C ILE A 49 6.54 0.47 -2.87
N TRP A 50 5.61 0.52 -1.91
CA TRP A 50 5.38 -0.56 -0.96
C TRP A 50 4.02 -1.21 -1.23
N GLY A 51 4.03 -2.46 -1.66
CA GLY A 51 2.83 -3.21 -2.05
C GLY A 51 2.14 -3.96 -0.93
N GLY A 52 1.23 -4.86 -1.32
CA GLY A 52 0.41 -5.66 -0.43
C GLY A 52 1.12 -6.83 0.26
N SER A 53 0.56 -7.27 1.37
CA SER A 53 0.94 -8.49 2.13
C SER A 53 -0.30 -9.22 2.65
N SER A 54 -0.10 -10.43 3.16
CA SER A 54 -1.15 -11.22 3.85
C SER A 54 -1.02 -11.16 5.37
N LEU A 55 -0.19 -10.27 5.90
CA LEU A 55 -0.01 -10.06 7.34
C LEU A 55 -1.12 -9.15 7.89
N ASN A 56 -1.37 -9.24 9.20
CA ASN A 56 -2.24 -8.32 9.92
C ASN A 56 -1.37 -7.47 10.84
N ILE A 57 -1.42 -6.14 10.66
CA ILE A 57 -0.46 -5.20 11.27
C ILE A 57 -0.50 -5.19 12.81
N TYR A 58 -1.62 -5.58 13.39
CA TYR A 58 -1.81 -5.66 14.85
C TYR A 58 -1.29 -6.97 15.47
N ASN A 59 -0.84 -7.93 14.66
CA ASN A 59 -0.14 -9.11 15.16
C ASN A 59 1.29 -8.74 15.50
N ASP A 60 1.66 -8.87 16.78
CA ASP A 60 2.98 -8.50 17.25
C ASP A 60 4.01 -9.60 16.94
N CYS A 61 4.57 -9.58 15.72
CA CYS A 61 5.65 -10.48 15.31
C CYS A 61 6.86 -9.70 14.78
N ILE A 62 8.00 -10.38 14.75
CA ILE A 62 9.28 -9.76 14.38
C ILE A 62 9.29 -9.22 12.94
N GLU A 63 8.57 -9.89 12.01
CA GLU A 63 8.44 -9.50 10.62
C GLU A 63 7.71 -8.16 10.47
N ILE A 64 6.70 -7.92 11.30
CA ILE A 64 5.93 -6.67 11.31
C ILE A 64 6.74 -5.56 11.93
N ARG A 65 7.35 -5.80 13.08
CA ARG A 65 8.21 -4.80 13.76
C ARG A 65 9.35 -4.34 12.85
N ARG A 66 9.99 -5.26 12.12
CA ARG A 66 11.02 -4.95 11.12
C ARG A 66 10.51 -4.05 10.01
N GLN A 67 9.31 -4.33 9.49
CA GLN A 67 8.71 -3.53 8.42
C GLN A 67 8.36 -2.12 8.90
N ILE A 68 7.82 -1.99 10.11
CA ILE A 68 7.53 -0.68 10.72
C ILE A 68 8.83 0.10 10.94
N SER A 69 9.87 -0.56 11.50
CA SER A 69 11.18 0.05 11.69
C SER A 69 11.80 0.50 10.36
N PHE A 70 11.73 -0.34 9.33
CA PHE A 70 12.23 0.01 8.00
C PHE A 70 11.46 1.17 7.36
N MET A 71 10.15 1.25 7.53
CA MET A 71 9.36 2.39 7.07
C MET A 71 9.80 3.68 7.76
N ASN A 72 10.09 3.65 9.06
CA ASN A 72 10.62 4.81 9.78
C ASN A 72 11.97 5.28 9.22
N GLU A 73 12.83 4.35 8.80
CA GLU A 73 14.07 4.71 8.11
C GLU A 73 13.82 5.27 6.70
N CYS A 74 12.81 4.74 6.00
CA CYS A 74 12.39 5.30 4.71
C CYS A 74 11.92 6.75 4.86
N PHE A 75 11.17 7.09 5.90
CA PHE A 75 10.72 8.46 6.18
C PHE A 75 11.85 9.47 6.34
N LYS A 76 13.03 9.01 6.79
CA LYS A 76 14.21 9.86 6.96
C LYS A 76 15.03 10.04 5.67
N ASN A 77 14.85 9.14 4.69
CA ASN A 77 15.81 9.01 3.59
C ASN A 77 15.18 9.05 2.18
N ILE A 78 13.89 8.78 2.01
CA ILE A 78 13.22 8.70 0.71
C ILE A 78 12.15 9.79 0.61
N LYS A 79 12.23 10.62 -0.42
CA LYS A 79 11.34 11.78 -0.57
C LYS A 79 9.91 11.41 -0.99
N LYS A 80 9.73 10.33 -1.78
CA LYS A 80 8.42 9.98 -2.35
C LYS A 80 8.09 8.52 -2.05
N ILE A 81 6.96 8.27 -1.40
CA ILE A 81 6.51 6.92 -1.04
C ILE A 81 5.08 6.70 -1.52
N LEU A 82 4.88 5.71 -2.39
CA LEU A 82 3.57 5.18 -2.74
C LEU A 82 3.34 3.89 -1.95
N ALA A 83 2.39 3.94 -1.03
CA ALA A 83 2.09 2.87 -0.09
C ALA A 83 0.71 2.25 -0.41
N ILE A 84 0.68 0.99 -0.87
CA ILE A 84 -0.52 0.34 -1.37
C ILE A 84 -0.95 -0.80 -0.45
N CYS A 85 -2.20 -0.80 -0.03
CA CYS A 85 -2.84 -1.82 0.81
C CYS A 85 -2.05 -2.02 2.11
N TRP A 86 -1.33 -3.13 2.25
CA TRP A 86 -0.42 -3.38 3.37
C TRP A 86 0.62 -2.25 3.54
N GLY A 87 1.19 -1.76 2.45
CA GLY A 87 2.13 -0.64 2.49
C GLY A 87 1.54 0.60 3.15
N MET A 88 0.29 0.94 2.85
CA MET A 88 -0.43 2.04 3.52
C MET A 88 -0.60 1.76 5.02
N GLN A 89 -0.96 0.52 5.38
CA GLN A 89 -1.12 0.13 6.79
C GLN A 89 0.19 0.22 7.57
N VAL A 90 1.31 -0.21 6.98
CA VAL A 90 2.65 -0.06 7.57
C VAL A 90 3.02 1.41 7.72
N ALA A 91 2.82 2.22 6.67
CA ALA A 91 3.17 3.65 6.69
C ALA A 91 2.34 4.42 7.72
N VAL A 92 1.03 4.15 7.79
CA VAL A 92 0.11 4.75 8.78
C VAL A 92 0.53 4.38 10.19
N THR A 93 0.83 3.10 10.45
CA THR A 93 1.24 2.64 11.78
C THR A 93 2.59 3.22 12.18
N ALA A 94 3.57 3.28 11.27
CA ALA A 94 4.87 3.90 11.51
C ALA A 94 4.76 5.40 11.82
N ALA A 95 3.77 6.07 11.26
CA ALA A 95 3.49 7.50 11.50
C ALA A 95 2.52 7.77 12.66
N GLY A 96 2.22 6.75 13.51
CA GLY A 96 1.39 6.91 14.70
C GLY A 96 -0.13 6.80 14.49
N GLY A 97 -0.60 6.49 13.28
CA GLY A 97 -2.00 6.15 13.01
C GLY A 97 -2.37 4.75 13.50
N LYS A 98 -3.61 4.32 13.27
CA LYS A 98 -4.13 3.03 13.75
C LYS A 98 -4.82 2.24 12.65
N VAL A 99 -4.55 0.94 12.65
CA VAL A 99 -5.17 -0.07 11.78
C VAL A 99 -5.86 -1.11 12.63
N LYS A 100 -7.02 -1.59 12.20
CA LYS A 100 -7.79 -2.65 12.86
C LYS A 100 -8.37 -3.61 11.82
N LYS A 101 -8.81 -4.77 12.28
CA LYS A 101 -9.68 -5.65 11.48
C LYS A 101 -10.93 -4.88 11.09
N SER A 102 -11.32 -4.96 9.81
CA SER A 102 -12.51 -4.25 9.33
C SER A 102 -13.77 -4.78 10.02
N SER A 103 -14.58 -3.87 10.53
CA SER A 103 -15.88 -4.17 11.13
C SER A 103 -16.92 -4.60 10.09
N ASN A 104 -16.72 -4.23 8.84
CA ASN A 104 -17.59 -4.54 7.70
C ASN A 104 -17.20 -5.85 6.99
N GLY A 105 -16.30 -6.64 7.58
CA GLY A 105 -15.78 -7.87 7.00
C GLY A 105 -14.70 -7.63 5.94
N ALA A 106 -14.36 -8.69 5.21
CA ALA A 106 -13.33 -8.63 4.19
C ALA A 106 -13.81 -7.90 2.92
N HIS A 107 -12.98 -7.02 2.39
CA HIS A 107 -13.24 -6.34 1.11
C HIS A 107 -12.44 -7.03 0.02
N ILE A 108 -13.11 -7.94 -0.71
CA ILE A 108 -12.48 -8.82 -1.69
C ILE A 108 -13.16 -8.66 -3.04
N GLY A 109 -12.35 -8.42 -4.08
CA GLY A 109 -12.80 -8.28 -5.45
C GLY A 109 -12.74 -6.84 -5.94
N ILE A 110 -13.81 -6.09 -5.80
CA ILE A 110 -13.92 -4.71 -6.32
C ILE A 110 -14.37 -3.77 -5.21
N ALA A 111 -13.58 -2.75 -4.95
CA ALA A 111 -13.99 -1.58 -4.19
C ALA A 111 -14.86 -0.71 -5.12
N ASN A 112 -16.17 -0.81 -4.91
CA ASN A 112 -17.14 -0.04 -5.67
C ASN A 112 -17.30 1.37 -5.09
N ASP A 113 -17.66 2.32 -5.96
CA ASP A 113 -18.04 3.67 -5.59
C ASP A 113 -17.02 4.35 -4.68
N ILE A 114 -15.73 4.22 -5.00
CA ILE A 114 -14.71 5.03 -4.34
C ILE A 114 -14.95 6.47 -4.76
N GLU A 115 -15.31 7.31 -3.81
CA GLU A 115 -15.60 8.72 -4.01
C GLU A 115 -14.43 9.59 -3.56
N ILE A 116 -13.94 10.41 -4.48
CA ILE A 116 -12.89 11.41 -4.24
C ILE A 116 -13.57 12.61 -3.57
N ASN A 117 -13.08 13.03 -2.39
CA ASN A 117 -13.57 14.22 -1.72
C ASN A 117 -12.92 15.51 -2.28
N ASP A 118 -13.28 16.67 -1.74
CA ASP A 118 -12.80 17.96 -2.26
C ASP A 118 -11.28 18.10 -2.18
N ASN A 119 -10.65 17.55 -1.13
CA ASN A 119 -9.18 17.52 -1.02
C ASN A 119 -8.57 16.64 -2.12
N GLY A 120 -9.19 15.51 -2.42
CA GLY A 120 -8.76 14.60 -3.47
C GLY A 120 -8.96 15.17 -4.87
N LEU A 121 -10.06 15.89 -5.12
CA LEU A 121 -10.33 16.52 -6.42
C LEU A 121 -9.27 17.56 -6.81
N SER A 122 -8.71 18.26 -5.83
CA SER A 122 -7.61 19.23 -6.04
C SER A 122 -6.22 18.60 -6.00
N HIS A 123 -6.12 17.29 -5.68
CA HIS A 123 -4.85 16.63 -5.45
C HIS A 123 -4.27 15.99 -6.73
N PRO A 124 -2.96 16.13 -7.02
CA PRO A 124 -2.32 15.58 -8.23
C PRO A 124 -2.52 14.08 -8.44
N LEU A 125 -2.70 13.30 -7.37
CA LEU A 125 -2.95 11.86 -7.43
C LEU A 125 -4.18 11.51 -8.28
N TYR A 126 -5.17 12.39 -8.32
CA TYR A 126 -6.45 12.18 -8.98
C TYR A 126 -6.70 13.07 -10.19
N LEU A 127 -5.63 13.67 -10.71
CA LEU A 127 -5.71 14.52 -11.90
C LEU A 127 -6.39 13.73 -13.05
N SER A 128 -7.43 14.32 -13.63
CA SER A 128 -8.24 13.72 -14.72
C SER A 128 -8.97 12.42 -14.34
N LYS A 129 -9.08 12.10 -13.05
CA LYS A 129 -9.87 10.96 -12.57
C LYS A 129 -11.34 11.35 -12.36
N ASN A 130 -12.26 10.47 -12.72
CA ASN A 130 -13.68 10.66 -12.38
C ASN A 130 -13.86 10.74 -10.85
N LYS A 131 -14.76 11.64 -10.38
CA LYS A 131 -15.07 11.80 -8.95
C LYS A 131 -15.43 10.47 -8.27
N LYS A 132 -16.09 9.56 -8.98
CA LYS A 132 -16.37 8.19 -8.53
C LYS A 132 -15.74 7.17 -9.48
N PHE A 133 -15.16 6.14 -8.91
CA PHE A 133 -14.55 5.06 -9.67
C PHE A 133 -14.56 3.74 -8.88
N ASN A 134 -14.30 2.65 -9.58
CA ASN A 134 -14.12 1.32 -9.01
C ASN A 134 -12.65 0.89 -9.16
N SER A 135 -12.17 0.08 -8.21
CA SER A 135 -10.80 -0.45 -8.26
C SER A 135 -10.74 -1.85 -7.64
N PRO A 136 -9.82 -2.72 -8.04
CA PRO A 136 -9.57 -3.97 -7.34
C PRO A 136 -9.24 -3.73 -5.86
N ALA A 137 -9.77 -4.59 -4.98
CA ALA A 137 -9.53 -4.54 -3.55
C ALA A 137 -9.35 -5.94 -2.97
N PHE A 138 -8.45 -6.07 -2.00
CA PHE A 138 -8.19 -7.31 -1.28
C PHE A 138 -7.65 -7.00 0.11
N ASN A 139 -8.53 -6.66 1.04
CA ASN A 139 -8.15 -6.33 2.41
C ASN A 139 -9.13 -6.88 3.45
N PHE A 140 -8.60 -7.27 4.59
CA PHE A 140 -9.34 -7.69 5.78
C PHE A 140 -9.28 -6.63 6.88
N ASP A 141 -8.34 -5.71 6.76
CA ASP A 141 -8.01 -4.69 7.73
C ASP A 141 -8.21 -3.31 7.12
N GLU A 142 -8.46 -2.33 7.97
CA GLU A 142 -8.68 -0.94 7.56
C GLU A 142 -7.96 0.04 8.48
N VAL A 143 -7.54 1.16 7.93
CA VAL A 143 -7.08 2.31 8.70
C VAL A 143 -8.29 2.92 9.41
N VAL A 144 -8.20 3.10 10.73
CA VAL A 144 -9.27 3.69 11.56
C VAL A 144 -8.88 5.03 12.19
N SER A 145 -7.58 5.34 12.24
CA SER A 145 -7.07 6.63 12.71
C SER A 145 -5.94 7.08 11.80
N LEU A 146 -6.05 8.27 11.29
CA LEU A 146 -5.02 8.86 10.43
C LEU A 146 -3.81 9.32 11.26
N PRO A 147 -2.59 9.33 10.68
CA PRO A 147 -1.46 10.06 11.24
C PRO A 147 -1.75 11.55 11.38
N GLU A 148 -1.01 12.22 12.24
CA GLU A 148 -1.09 13.68 12.37
C GLU A 148 -0.82 14.39 11.03
N GLY A 149 -1.60 15.41 10.71
CA GLY A 149 -1.50 16.16 9.46
C GLY A 149 -1.89 15.41 8.18
N ALA A 150 -2.37 14.16 8.30
CA ALA A 150 -2.81 13.40 7.14
C ALA A 150 -4.15 13.92 6.59
N VAL A 151 -4.24 13.99 5.26
CA VAL A 151 -5.42 14.41 4.51
C VAL A 151 -6.08 13.20 3.88
N LEU A 152 -7.36 13.00 4.16
CA LEU A 152 -8.21 12.03 3.46
C LEU A 152 -8.50 12.55 2.05
N LEU A 153 -8.31 11.67 1.05
CA LEU A 153 -8.52 12.00 -0.36
C LEU A 153 -9.71 11.27 -0.98
N ALA A 154 -9.96 10.02 -0.57
CA ALA A 154 -11.06 9.22 -1.07
C ALA A 154 -11.58 8.22 -0.03
N SER A 155 -12.87 7.86 -0.14
CA SER A 155 -13.56 6.92 0.73
C SER A 155 -14.58 6.10 -0.04
N ASN A 156 -15.12 5.03 0.57
CA ASN A 156 -16.34 4.39 0.12
C ASN A 156 -17.17 3.87 1.32
N LYS A 157 -18.28 3.19 1.03
CA LYS A 157 -19.18 2.69 2.10
C LYS A 157 -18.50 1.66 3.01
N ILE A 158 -17.59 0.84 2.47
CA ILE A 158 -16.93 -0.25 3.22
C ILE A 158 -15.73 0.31 3.99
N ASN A 159 -14.80 0.97 3.29
CA ASN A 159 -13.62 1.56 3.92
C ASN A 159 -13.72 3.09 3.91
N LYS A 160 -13.83 3.70 5.08
CA LYS A 160 -13.90 5.15 5.23
C LYS A 160 -12.60 5.84 4.80
N ILE A 161 -11.50 5.11 4.79
CA ILE A 161 -10.18 5.59 4.38
C ILE A 161 -9.69 4.72 3.24
N GLN A 162 -9.94 5.17 2.01
CA GLN A 162 -9.52 4.50 0.77
C GLN A 162 -8.22 5.08 0.23
N SER A 163 -7.98 6.36 0.47
CA SER A 163 -6.77 7.04 0.03
C SER A 163 -6.46 8.24 0.92
N ILE A 164 -5.18 8.40 1.19
CA ILE A 164 -4.64 9.47 2.04
C ILE A 164 -3.37 10.06 1.46
N HIS A 165 -3.07 11.28 1.89
CA HIS A 165 -1.78 11.90 1.70
C HIS A 165 -1.29 12.48 3.04
N PHE A 166 -0.02 12.27 3.37
CA PHE A 166 0.61 12.84 4.55
C PHE A 166 2.11 12.97 4.38
N LYS A 167 2.74 13.72 5.30
CA LYS A 167 4.19 13.86 5.38
C LYS A 167 4.72 13.24 6.66
N SER A 168 5.87 12.59 6.56
CA SER A 168 6.60 12.11 7.73
C SER A 168 8.11 12.16 7.46
N GLY A 169 8.87 12.80 8.34
CA GLY A 169 10.28 13.10 8.07
C GLY A 169 10.42 13.94 6.80
N ILE A 170 11.25 13.46 5.85
CA ILE A 170 11.42 14.12 4.55
C ILE A 170 10.48 13.57 3.47
N SER A 171 9.64 12.58 3.82
CA SER A 171 8.83 11.84 2.86
C SER A 171 7.47 12.50 2.62
N ASP A 172 7.09 12.56 1.37
CA ASP A 172 5.72 12.74 0.87
C ASP A 172 5.12 11.36 0.64
N ILE A 173 4.01 11.02 1.30
CA ILE A 173 3.46 9.66 1.32
C ILE A 173 2.04 9.66 0.77
N TRP A 174 1.82 8.87 -0.27
CA TRP A 174 0.49 8.57 -0.83
C TRP A 174 0.09 7.17 -0.43
N GLY A 175 -0.98 7.06 0.36
CA GLY A 175 -1.55 5.78 0.81
C GLY A 175 -2.81 5.42 0.04
N LEU A 176 -2.87 4.19 -0.48
CA LEU A 176 -4.03 3.63 -1.18
C LEU A 176 -4.42 2.30 -0.54
N GLN A 177 -5.69 2.13 -0.13
CA GLN A 177 -6.18 0.84 0.36
C GLN A 177 -6.53 -0.10 -0.79
N TYR A 178 -7.02 0.41 -1.91
CA TYR A 178 -7.29 -0.32 -3.14
C TYR A 178 -6.02 -0.58 -3.95
N HIS A 179 -6.13 -1.41 -4.99
CA HIS A 179 -5.02 -1.89 -5.82
C HIS A 179 -5.09 -1.34 -7.25
N PRO A 180 -4.54 -0.15 -7.53
CA PRO A 180 -4.54 0.41 -8.89
C PRO A 180 -3.64 -0.39 -9.85
N GLU A 181 -2.68 -1.14 -9.32
CA GLU A 181 -1.71 -1.94 -10.05
C GLU A 181 -2.26 -3.29 -10.51
N ILE A 182 -3.45 -3.68 -10.05
CA ILE A 182 -4.08 -4.96 -10.37
C ILE A 182 -5.23 -4.76 -11.34
N THR A 183 -5.23 -5.47 -12.47
CA THR A 183 -6.38 -5.53 -13.39
C THR A 183 -7.48 -6.43 -12.82
N TYR A 184 -8.73 -6.21 -13.22
CA TYR A 184 -9.85 -7.07 -12.82
C TYR A 184 -9.63 -8.55 -13.18
N HIS A 185 -9.08 -8.83 -14.35
CA HIS A 185 -8.72 -10.19 -14.74
C HIS A 185 -7.73 -10.85 -13.78
N LYS A 186 -6.72 -10.09 -13.35
CA LYS A 186 -5.74 -10.55 -12.35
C LYS A 186 -6.38 -10.73 -10.97
N MET A 187 -7.33 -9.88 -10.59
CA MET A 187 -8.07 -10.03 -9.33
C MET A 187 -8.90 -11.32 -9.33
N ILE A 188 -9.61 -11.61 -10.41
CA ILE A 188 -10.35 -12.88 -10.57
C ILE A 188 -9.42 -14.09 -10.39
N SER A 189 -8.25 -14.07 -11.03
CA SER A 189 -7.26 -15.13 -10.90
C SER A 189 -6.74 -15.28 -9.47
N LEU A 190 -6.53 -14.17 -8.77
CA LEU A 190 -6.09 -14.16 -7.37
C LEU A 190 -7.16 -14.75 -6.43
N ILE A 191 -8.42 -14.40 -6.63
CA ILE A 191 -9.55 -14.94 -5.85
C ILE A 191 -9.66 -16.45 -6.07
N LYS A 192 -9.63 -16.90 -7.33
CA LYS A 192 -9.64 -18.35 -7.66
C LYS A 192 -8.49 -19.10 -6.99
N PHE A 193 -7.27 -18.55 -7.03
CA PHE A 193 -6.08 -19.14 -6.41
C PHE A 193 -6.18 -19.22 -4.89
N ARG A 194 -6.88 -18.28 -4.25
CA ARG A 194 -7.03 -18.19 -2.79
C ARG A 194 -8.39 -18.69 -2.30
N LYS A 195 -9.17 -19.35 -3.15
CA LYS A 195 -10.54 -19.78 -2.88
C LYS A 195 -10.69 -20.47 -1.51
N ASP A 196 -9.86 -21.48 -1.22
CA ASP A 196 -9.97 -22.26 0.00
C ASP A 196 -9.73 -21.42 1.28
N ARG A 197 -8.89 -20.40 1.18
CA ARG A 197 -8.67 -19.46 2.29
C ARG A 197 -9.85 -18.49 2.49
N LEU A 198 -10.60 -18.20 1.42
CA LEU A 198 -11.68 -17.21 1.46
C LEU A 198 -13.03 -17.81 1.86
N ILE A 199 -13.23 -19.12 1.69
CA ILE A 199 -14.46 -19.83 2.07
C ILE A 199 -14.53 -20.07 3.58
N ASN A 200 -13.39 -20.09 4.25
CA ASN A 200 -13.25 -20.39 5.68
C ASN A 200 -13.06 -19.12 6.55
N VAL A 201 -13.48 -17.97 6.08
CA VAL A 201 -13.38 -16.68 6.81
C VAL A 201 -14.75 -16.22 7.30
#